data_d16bc361335b37ffe198270e2927790e
#
_entry.id   d16bc361335b37ffe198270e2927790e
#
_cell.length_a   1.000
_cell.length_b   1.000
_cell.length_c   1.000
_cell.angle_alpha   90.00
_cell.angle_beta   90.00
_cell.angle_gamma   90.00
#
_symmetry.space_group_name_H-M   'P 1'
#
loop_
_entity.id
_entity.type
_entity.pdbx_description
1 polymer ?
#
loop_
_entity_poly.entity_id
_entity_poly.type
_entity_poly.pdbx_seq_one_letter_code
_entity_poly.pdbx_strand_id
1 'polypeptide(L)'
;MIPAFFSKESQIGNFDPQTLAEIAFPMLRNILIELPEEISGIVIEPFTENIILDRNALAEYDSATQGMTVEKHDHLQNTTYRKVDILPSGLTSAVGSFLQGQIGVNAVWALLAQNDNEKIPHLTFAIDYFGSKFDLFPKLAEVLKPFMRPGQSFELIDRNPQMKPFLNDETCIYRRNSSVQ
;
A
#
# COMPACT_ATOMS: atom_id res chain seq x y z
N MET A 1 6.53 24.83 8.99
CA MET A 1 6.26 23.69 8.10
C MET A 1 7.57 23.14 7.55
N ILE A 2 7.61 21.85 7.28
CA ILE A 2 8.77 21.18 6.68
C ILE A 2 8.48 21.00 5.18
N PRO A 3 9.33 21.48 4.27
CA PRO A 3 9.19 21.22 2.85
C PRO A 3 9.53 19.76 2.52
N ALA A 4 8.73 19.13 1.67
CA ALA A 4 8.94 17.79 1.16
C ALA A 4 8.72 17.75 -0.35
N PHE A 5 9.38 16.81 -1.04
CA PHE A 5 9.32 16.68 -2.48
C PHE A 5 9.16 15.21 -2.86
N PHE A 6 8.41 14.94 -3.91
CA PHE A 6 8.25 13.58 -4.42
C PHE A 6 9.49 13.07 -5.17
N SER A 7 10.28 13.99 -5.72
CA SER A 7 11.50 13.64 -6.43
C SER A 7 12.60 14.67 -6.19
N LYS A 8 13.84 14.30 -6.50
CA LYS A 8 14.98 15.23 -6.43
C LYS A 8 14.89 16.34 -7.50
N GLU A 9 14.23 16.07 -8.59
CA GLU A 9 14.03 17.03 -9.68
C GLU A 9 13.09 18.16 -9.29
N SER A 10 12.09 17.88 -8.46
CA SER A 10 11.10 18.88 -8.01
C SER A 10 11.70 20.00 -7.18
N GLN A 11 12.86 19.78 -6.56
CA GLN A 11 13.51 20.75 -5.67
C GLN A 11 14.60 21.60 -6.36
N ILE A 12 14.84 21.41 -7.66
CA ILE A 12 15.96 22.04 -8.38
C ILE A 12 16.00 23.56 -8.18
N GLY A 13 17.14 24.04 -7.69
CA GLY A 13 17.45 25.45 -7.51
C GLY A 13 16.90 26.09 -6.22
N ASN A 14 16.14 25.38 -5.39
CA ASN A 14 15.54 25.95 -4.19
C ASN A 14 16.23 25.53 -2.88
N PHE A 15 16.90 24.37 -2.87
CA PHE A 15 17.61 23.85 -1.69
C PHE A 15 18.97 23.29 -2.07
N ASP A 16 19.91 23.34 -1.11
CA ASP A 16 21.18 22.65 -1.25
C ASP A 16 20.93 21.12 -1.20
N PRO A 17 21.34 20.36 -2.24
CA PRO A 17 21.17 18.92 -2.25
C PRO A 17 21.77 18.17 -1.05
N GLN A 18 22.79 18.75 -0.40
CA GLN A 18 23.40 18.18 0.81
C GLN A 18 22.53 18.30 2.06
N THR A 19 21.54 19.17 2.03
CA THR A 19 20.59 19.36 3.14
C THR A 19 19.33 18.53 3.02
N LEU A 20 19.19 17.77 1.94
CA LEU A 20 18.03 16.93 1.69
C LEU A 20 18.26 15.52 2.21
N ALA A 21 17.25 14.97 2.88
CA ALA A 21 17.21 13.58 3.29
C ALA A 21 16.10 12.85 2.55
N GLU A 22 16.40 11.66 2.06
CA GLU A 22 15.38 10.74 1.55
C GLU A 22 14.79 9.99 2.74
N ILE A 23 13.48 10.10 2.90
CA ILE A 23 12.79 9.55 4.06
C ILE A 23 11.44 8.93 3.66
N ALA A 24 11.14 7.76 4.21
CA ALA A 24 9.84 7.14 4.02
C ALA A 24 8.75 7.92 4.76
N PHE A 25 7.56 8.04 4.16
CA PHE A 25 6.45 8.80 4.74
C PHE A 25 6.11 8.41 6.20
N PRO A 26 6.06 7.12 6.62
CA PRO A 26 5.81 6.77 8.02
C PRO A 26 6.87 7.32 8.98
N MET A 27 8.12 7.40 8.56
CA MET A 27 9.20 7.97 9.35
C MET A 27 9.09 9.50 9.44
N LEU A 28 8.79 10.16 8.32
CA LEU A 28 8.54 11.60 8.27
C LEU A 28 7.37 12.00 9.19
N ARG A 29 6.30 11.21 9.19
CA ARG A 29 5.16 11.37 10.08
C ARG A 29 5.56 11.29 11.56
N ASN A 30 6.32 10.26 11.94
CA ASN A 30 6.77 10.08 13.32
C ASN A 30 7.66 11.25 13.79
N ILE A 31 8.57 11.68 12.91
CA ILE A 31 9.40 12.88 13.18
C ILE A 31 8.50 14.10 13.43
N LEU A 32 7.47 14.32 12.62
CA LEU A 32 6.58 15.47 12.77
C LEU A 32 5.82 15.44 14.12
N ILE A 33 5.42 14.25 14.59
CA ILE A 33 4.76 14.10 15.89
C ILE A 33 5.70 14.49 17.04
N GLU A 34 6.98 14.17 16.92
CA GLU A 34 8.01 14.45 17.94
C GLU A 34 8.56 15.88 17.89
N LEU A 35 8.33 16.61 16.78
CA LEU A 35 8.81 17.99 16.64
C LEU A 35 7.99 18.98 17.47
N PRO A 36 8.60 20.14 17.85
CA PRO A 36 7.90 21.20 18.57
C PRO A 36 6.61 21.66 17.86
N GLU A 37 5.64 22.16 18.64
CA GLU A 37 4.33 22.58 18.12
C GLU A 37 4.41 23.74 17.12
N GLU A 38 5.49 24.52 17.15
CA GLU A 38 5.75 25.59 16.17
C GLU A 38 5.85 25.06 14.73
N ILE A 39 6.19 23.78 14.57
CA ILE A 39 6.19 23.11 13.27
C ILE A 39 4.81 22.51 13.04
N SER A 40 3.96 23.25 12.37
CA SER A 40 2.54 22.92 12.20
C SER A 40 2.25 21.79 11.20
N GLY A 41 3.22 21.41 10.36
CA GLY A 41 2.98 20.39 9.35
C GLY A 41 4.08 20.28 8.30
N ILE A 42 3.75 19.55 7.22
CA ILE A 42 4.58 19.33 6.05
C ILE A 42 3.93 20.06 4.88
N VAL A 43 4.71 20.66 4.01
CA VAL A 43 4.27 21.16 2.71
C VAL A 43 4.94 20.32 1.62
N ILE A 44 4.15 19.64 0.83
CA ILE A 44 4.62 18.81 -0.27
C ILE A 44 4.58 19.65 -1.55
N GLU A 45 5.66 19.60 -2.32
CA GLU A 45 5.84 20.35 -3.57
C GLU A 45 5.55 21.85 -3.38
N PRO A 46 6.27 22.54 -2.44
CA PRO A 46 5.94 23.92 -2.02
C PRO A 46 6.02 24.95 -3.13
N PHE A 47 6.65 24.63 -4.27
CA PHE A 47 6.82 25.56 -5.39
C PHE A 47 5.88 25.26 -6.57
N THR A 48 5.09 24.18 -6.49
CA THR A 48 4.16 23.74 -7.54
C THR A 48 2.77 23.51 -6.97
N GLU A 49 2.47 22.31 -6.49
CA GLU A 49 1.13 21.93 -6.03
C GLU A 49 0.80 22.45 -4.63
N ASN A 50 1.81 22.69 -3.82
CA ASN A 50 1.70 23.26 -2.48
C ASN A 50 0.69 22.53 -1.57
N ILE A 51 0.80 21.20 -1.50
CA ILE A 51 -0.10 20.37 -0.69
C ILE A 51 0.31 20.46 0.78
N ILE A 52 -0.58 20.95 1.63
CA ILE A 52 -0.35 21.07 3.06
C ILE A 52 -0.88 19.85 3.79
N LEU A 53 -0.01 19.17 4.55
CA LEU A 53 -0.36 18.13 5.50
C LEU A 53 -0.08 18.67 6.91
N ASP A 54 -1.10 19.19 7.55
CA ASP A 54 -0.99 19.64 8.94
C ASP A 54 -1.08 18.43 9.91
N ARG A 55 -0.87 18.68 11.20
CA ARG A 55 -0.94 17.64 12.25
C ARG A 55 -2.32 17.00 12.35
N ASN A 56 -3.39 17.75 12.07
CA ASN A 56 -4.74 17.23 12.12
C ASN A 56 -5.00 16.27 10.94
N ALA A 57 -4.60 16.65 9.72
CA ALA A 57 -4.68 15.78 8.55
C ALA A 57 -3.89 14.47 8.74
N LEU A 58 -2.72 14.55 9.41
CA LEU A 58 -1.93 13.36 9.75
C LEU A 58 -2.60 12.50 10.83
N ALA A 59 -3.23 13.12 11.83
CA ALA A 59 -3.98 12.40 12.86
C ALA A 59 -5.24 11.74 12.30
N GLU A 60 -5.94 12.39 11.38
CA GLU A 60 -7.06 11.79 10.65
C GLU A 60 -6.62 10.62 9.79
N TYR A 61 -5.49 10.74 9.09
CA TYR A 61 -4.89 9.64 8.34
C TYR A 61 -4.56 8.46 9.26
N ASP A 62 -3.98 8.72 10.45
CA ASP A 62 -3.69 7.69 11.44
C ASP A 62 -4.95 7.01 11.97
N SER A 63 -5.96 7.80 12.32
CA SER A 63 -7.24 7.25 12.80
C SER A 63 -7.88 6.37 11.72
N ALA A 64 -7.81 6.77 10.46
CA ALA A 64 -8.32 6.00 9.35
C ALA A 64 -7.52 4.71 9.07
N THR A 65 -6.20 4.72 9.33
CA THR A 65 -5.34 3.55 9.11
C THR A 65 -5.25 2.64 10.34
N GLN A 66 -5.33 3.17 11.55
CA GLN A 66 -5.33 2.39 12.80
C GLN A 66 -6.64 1.62 13.03
N GLY A 67 -7.75 2.08 12.42
CA GLY A 67 -9.03 1.37 12.44
C GLY A 67 -9.09 0.15 11.53
N MET A 68 -8.03 -0.18 10.79
CA MET A 68 -7.96 -1.43 10.02
C MET A 68 -7.67 -2.60 10.95
N THR A 69 -8.70 -3.29 11.38
CA THR A 69 -8.59 -4.59 12.03
C THR A 69 -8.36 -5.67 10.97
N VAL A 70 -7.42 -6.56 11.23
CA VAL A 70 -7.25 -7.78 10.43
C VAL A 70 -8.20 -8.81 11.02
N GLU A 71 -9.33 -9.01 10.35
CA GLU A 71 -10.30 -10.05 10.70
C GLU A 71 -10.14 -11.24 9.75
N LYS A 72 -10.32 -12.44 10.30
CA LYS A 72 -10.40 -13.65 9.48
C LYS A 72 -11.86 -13.80 9.02
N HIS A 73 -12.10 -13.62 7.74
CA HIS A 73 -13.38 -13.97 7.13
C HIS A 73 -13.29 -15.33 6.44
N ASP A 74 -14.26 -16.19 6.70
CA ASP A 74 -14.46 -17.40 5.90
C ASP A 74 -15.15 -16.98 4.61
N HIS A 75 -14.56 -17.31 3.46
CA HIS A 75 -15.15 -17.01 2.16
C HIS A 75 -16.50 -17.68 2.01
N LEU A 76 -17.53 -16.87 1.87
CA LEU A 76 -18.85 -17.33 1.48
C LEU A 76 -18.77 -17.81 0.02
N GLN A 77 -19.53 -18.85 -0.33
CA GLN A 77 -19.44 -19.57 -1.60
C GLN A 77 -19.73 -18.72 -2.86
N ASN A 78 -20.23 -17.49 -2.72
CA ASN A 78 -20.68 -16.64 -3.83
C ASN A 78 -19.85 -15.34 -3.90
N THR A 79 -18.55 -15.46 -4.11
CA THR A 79 -17.69 -14.29 -4.36
C THR A 79 -17.43 -14.13 -5.86
N THR A 80 -17.76 -12.98 -6.41
CA THR A 80 -17.44 -12.61 -7.78
C THR A 80 -16.12 -11.86 -7.83
N TYR A 81 -15.23 -12.24 -8.73
CA TYR A 81 -13.92 -11.60 -8.94
C TYR A 81 -13.90 -10.87 -10.27
N ARG A 82 -13.22 -9.72 -10.30
CA ARG A 82 -12.96 -8.98 -11.53
C ARG A 82 -11.60 -8.28 -11.48
N LYS A 83 -11.10 -7.86 -12.64
CA LYS A 83 -9.87 -7.08 -12.76
C LYS A 83 -10.04 -5.72 -12.07
N VAL A 84 -8.97 -5.22 -11.45
CA VAL A 84 -8.87 -3.84 -10.96
C VAL A 84 -8.49 -2.95 -12.16
N ASP A 85 -9.28 -1.92 -12.43
CA ASP A 85 -9.00 -1.01 -13.53
C ASP A 85 -7.80 -0.10 -13.23
N ILE A 86 -7.73 0.43 -12.01
CA ILE A 86 -6.66 1.34 -11.57
C ILE A 86 -6.24 0.97 -10.14
N LEU A 87 -4.99 0.61 -9.98
CA LEU A 87 -4.36 0.44 -8.66
C LEU A 87 -3.83 1.78 -8.15
N PRO A 88 -3.78 1.98 -6.82
CA PRO A 88 -3.11 3.14 -6.24
C PRO A 88 -1.66 3.28 -6.74
N SER A 89 -1.25 4.51 -7.04
CA SER A 89 0.11 4.79 -7.49
C SER A 89 1.14 4.31 -6.48
N GLY A 90 2.20 3.64 -6.96
CA GLY A 90 3.27 3.12 -6.11
C GLY A 90 2.97 1.79 -5.40
N LEU A 91 1.71 1.32 -5.35
CA LEU A 91 1.36 0.07 -4.67
C LEU A 91 2.14 -1.13 -5.22
N THR A 92 2.15 -1.30 -6.53
CA THR A 92 2.87 -2.42 -7.18
C THR A 92 4.37 -2.39 -6.86
N SER A 93 4.98 -1.21 -6.85
CA SER A 93 6.39 -1.03 -6.51
C SER A 93 6.67 -1.38 -5.03
N ALA A 94 5.83 -0.92 -4.11
CA ALA A 94 5.98 -1.22 -2.68
C ALA A 94 5.85 -2.71 -2.38
N VAL A 95 4.83 -3.36 -2.96
CA VAL A 95 4.63 -4.81 -2.86
C VAL A 95 5.81 -5.57 -3.46
N GLY A 96 6.29 -5.16 -4.64
CA GLY A 96 7.45 -5.76 -5.29
C GLY A 96 8.72 -5.67 -4.43
N SER A 97 9.01 -4.50 -3.89
CA SER A 97 10.17 -4.26 -3.03
C SER A 97 10.12 -5.12 -1.75
N PHE A 98 8.97 -5.20 -1.11
CA PHE A 98 8.78 -6.05 0.07
C PHE A 98 8.96 -7.54 -0.26
N LEU A 99 8.36 -8.00 -1.36
CA LEU A 99 8.35 -9.43 -1.72
C LEU A 99 9.68 -9.93 -2.28
N GLN A 100 10.57 -9.08 -2.76
CA GLN A 100 11.92 -9.47 -3.15
C GLN A 100 12.68 -10.16 -2.01
N GLY A 101 12.44 -9.72 -0.76
CA GLY A 101 13.02 -10.34 0.44
C GLY A 101 12.28 -11.58 0.97
N GLN A 102 11.10 -11.92 0.42
CA GLN A 102 10.25 -13.01 0.90
C GLN A 102 10.39 -14.26 0.03
N ILE A 103 11.31 -15.16 0.40
CA ILE A 103 11.67 -16.35 -0.42
C ILE A 103 10.45 -17.23 -0.75
N GLY A 104 9.45 -17.28 0.12
CA GLY A 104 8.28 -18.14 -0.02
C GLY A 104 7.18 -17.67 -0.99
N VAL A 105 7.28 -16.48 -1.58
CA VAL A 105 6.21 -15.95 -2.45
C VAL A 105 6.58 -16.10 -3.91
N ASN A 106 5.70 -16.74 -4.69
CA ASN A 106 5.86 -16.95 -6.13
C ASN A 106 5.21 -15.83 -6.94
N ALA A 107 3.95 -15.48 -6.61
CA ALA A 107 3.22 -14.44 -7.32
C ALA A 107 2.13 -13.82 -6.43
N VAL A 108 1.74 -12.58 -6.76
CA VAL A 108 0.61 -11.86 -6.18
C VAL A 108 -0.21 -11.23 -7.29
N TRP A 109 -1.53 -11.38 -7.22
CA TRP A 109 -2.50 -10.76 -8.12
C TRP A 109 -3.42 -9.82 -7.35
N ALA A 110 -3.78 -8.71 -7.96
CA ALA A 110 -4.75 -7.77 -7.43
C ALA A 110 -6.07 -7.87 -8.19
N LEU A 111 -7.14 -8.11 -7.45
CA LEU A 111 -8.50 -8.28 -7.95
C LEU A 111 -9.46 -7.38 -7.19
N LEU A 112 -10.63 -7.13 -7.75
CA LEU A 112 -11.80 -6.69 -6.99
C LEU A 112 -12.65 -7.91 -6.69
N ALA A 113 -12.98 -8.12 -5.41
CA ALA A 113 -13.93 -9.11 -4.97
C ALA A 113 -15.24 -8.44 -4.49
N GLN A 114 -16.33 -9.12 -4.72
CA GLN A 114 -17.65 -8.71 -4.25
C GLN A 114 -18.44 -9.94 -3.83
N ASN A 115 -18.90 -9.98 -2.59
CA ASN A 115 -19.81 -10.98 -2.08
C ASN A 115 -21.26 -10.53 -2.31
N ASP A 116 -22.19 -11.47 -2.38
CA ASP A 116 -23.62 -11.20 -2.61
C ASP A 116 -24.23 -10.20 -1.58
N ASN A 117 -23.67 -10.12 -0.39
CA ASN A 117 -24.13 -9.24 0.68
C ASN A 117 -23.42 -7.88 0.72
N GLU A 118 -22.42 -7.66 -0.14
CA GLU A 118 -21.63 -6.44 -0.19
C GLU A 118 -22.13 -5.51 -1.30
N LYS A 119 -22.37 -4.25 -0.94
CA LYS A 119 -22.78 -3.23 -1.93
C LYS A 119 -21.60 -2.68 -2.74
N ILE A 120 -20.40 -2.72 -2.18
CA ILE A 120 -19.19 -2.14 -2.76
C ILE A 120 -18.12 -3.23 -2.81
N PRO A 121 -17.52 -3.46 -3.99
CA PRO A 121 -16.42 -4.40 -4.11
C PRO A 121 -15.19 -3.89 -3.36
N HIS A 122 -14.40 -4.80 -2.82
CA HIS A 122 -13.14 -4.49 -2.13
C HIS A 122 -11.92 -5.05 -2.89
N LEU A 123 -10.75 -4.50 -2.59
CA LEU A 123 -9.49 -5.00 -3.14
C LEU A 123 -9.15 -6.34 -2.50
N THR A 124 -8.80 -7.32 -3.32
CA THR A 124 -8.38 -8.65 -2.88
C THR A 124 -7.05 -8.99 -3.53
N PHE A 125 -6.09 -9.37 -2.70
CA PHE A 125 -4.77 -9.80 -3.15
C PHE A 125 -4.67 -11.32 -3.00
N ALA A 126 -4.71 -12.01 -4.14
CA ALA A 126 -4.51 -13.46 -4.20
C ALA A 126 -3.01 -13.76 -4.20
N ILE A 127 -2.57 -14.64 -3.33
CA ILE A 127 -1.14 -14.90 -3.10
C ILE A 127 -0.84 -16.37 -3.37
N ASP A 128 0.15 -16.60 -4.23
CA ASP A 128 0.77 -17.90 -4.43
C ASP A 128 2.07 -17.96 -3.63
N TYR A 129 2.07 -18.74 -2.57
CA TYR A 129 3.20 -18.83 -1.65
C TYR A 129 3.34 -20.25 -1.09
N PHE A 130 4.50 -20.50 -0.50
CA PHE A 130 4.72 -21.65 0.38
C PHE A 130 5.26 -21.17 1.73
N GLY A 131 4.92 -21.88 2.81
CA GLY A 131 5.27 -21.51 4.17
C GLY A 131 4.07 -21.02 4.98
N SER A 132 4.34 -20.23 6.02
CA SER A 132 3.32 -19.76 6.97
C SER A 132 2.68 -18.45 6.52
N LYS A 133 1.37 -18.49 6.25
CA LYS A 133 0.61 -17.25 5.99
C LYS A 133 0.55 -16.32 7.21
N PHE A 134 0.62 -16.88 8.41
CA PHE A 134 0.60 -16.10 9.65
C PHE A 134 1.82 -15.19 9.81
N ASP A 135 2.92 -15.53 9.15
CA ASP A 135 4.13 -14.70 9.13
C ASP A 135 4.14 -13.70 7.98
N LEU A 136 3.53 -14.05 6.85
CA LEU A 136 3.55 -13.27 5.62
C LEU A 136 2.43 -12.21 5.59
N PHE A 137 1.17 -12.62 5.83
CA PHE A 137 0.00 -11.77 5.60
C PHE A 137 -0.02 -10.52 6.47
N PRO A 138 0.29 -10.56 7.77
CA PRO A 138 0.35 -9.35 8.59
C PRO A 138 1.38 -8.33 8.07
N LYS A 139 2.55 -8.80 7.66
CA LYS A 139 3.62 -7.93 7.14
C LYS A 139 3.24 -7.31 5.79
N LEU A 140 2.62 -8.10 4.92
CA LEU A 140 2.14 -7.60 3.63
C LEU A 140 0.97 -6.62 3.82
N ALA A 141 0.10 -6.85 4.81
CA ALA A 141 -0.97 -5.92 5.15
C ALA A 141 -0.42 -4.56 5.58
N GLU A 142 0.66 -4.52 6.38
CA GLU A 142 1.32 -3.25 6.75
C GLU A 142 1.87 -2.49 5.52
N VAL A 143 2.36 -3.20 4.51
CA VAL A 143 2.82 -2.59 3.25
C VAL A 143 1.65 -2.03 2.43
N LEU A 144 0.49 -2.67 2.47
CA LEU A 144 -0.68 -2.29 1.68
C LEU A 144 -1.50 -1.16 2.32
N LYS A 145 -1.58 -1.11 3.65
CA LYS A 145 -2.37 -0.10 4.39
C LYS A 145 -2.19 1.34 3.91
N PRO A 146 -0.97 1.85 3.67
CA PRO A 146 -0.77 3.23 3.22
C PRO A 146 -1.42 3.58 1.88
N PHE A 147 -1.77 2.58 1.08
CA PHE A 147 -2.39 2.76 -0.23
C PHE A 147 -3.92 2.70 -0.20
N MET A 148 -4.50 2.37 0.95
CA MET A 148 -5.94 2.30 1.12
C MET A 148 -6.50 3.66 1.51
N ARG A 149 -7.65 4.01 0.94
CA ARG A 149 -8.38 5.23 1.34
C ARG A 149 -9.10 4.99 2.67
N PRO A 150 -9.37 6.03 3.46
CA PRO A 150 -10.22 5.92 4.63
C PRO A 150 -11.52 5.18 4.33
N GLY A 151 -11.84 4.16 5.12
CA GLY A 151 -13.03 3.32 4.94
C GLY A 151 -12.94 2.27 3.82
N GLN A 152 -11.83 2.19 3.10
CA GLN A 152 -11.60 1.13 2.13
C GLN A 152 -11.01 -0.10 2.81
N SER A 153 -11.63 -1.26 2.63
CA SER A 153 -11.10 -2.55 3.05
C SER A 153 -10.31 -3.22 1.93
N PHE A 154 -9.41 -4.10 2.31
CA PHE A 154 -8.75 -5.04 1.42
C PHE A 154 -8.63 -6.40 2.07
N GLU A 155 -8.42 -7.41 1.26
CA GLU A 155 -8.31 -8.79 1.70
C GLU A 155 -7.03 -9.44 1.18
N LEU A 156 -6.40 -10.29 2.01
CA LEU A 156 -5.30 -11.16 1.63
C LEU A 156 -5.78 -12.60 1.68
N ILE A 157 -5.68 -13.30 0.57
CA ILE A 157 -6.18 -14.67 0.47
C ILE A 157 -5.19 -15.61 -0.21
N ASP A 158 -5.29 -16.87 0.13
CA ASP A 158 -4.63 -17.94 -0.58
C ASP A 158 -5.21 -18.04 -2.01
N ARG A 159 -4.37 -18.23 -3.00
CA ARG A 159 -4.80 -18.58 -4.33
C ARG A 159 -5.72 -19.80 -4.29
N ASN A 160 -6.92 -19.69 -4.85
CA ASN A 160 -7.88 -20.79 -4.90
C ASN A 160 -8.34 -21.10 -6.35
N PRO A 161 -8.91 -22.29 -6.61
CA PRO A 161 -9.33 -22.70 -7.96
C PRO A 161 -10.39 -21.79 -8.60
N GLN A 162 -11.27 -21.15 -7.83
CA GLN A 162 -12.32 -20.26 -8.35
C GLN A 162 -11.75 -19.00 -8.96
N MET A 163 -10.57 -18.55 -8.51
CA MET A 163 -9.88 -17.40 -9.03
C MET A 163 -9.10 -17.65 -10.31
N LYS A 164 -8.87 -18.92 -10.66
CA LYS A 164 -8.01 -19.30 -11.80
C LYS A 164 -8.28 -18.51 -13.09
N PRO A 165 -9.53 -18.22 -13.49
CA PRO A 165 -9.80 -17.43 -14.69
C PRO A 165 -9.29 -15.99 -14.64
N PHE A 166 -9.10 -15.46 -13.42
CA PHE A 166 -8.70 -14.07 -13.18
C PHE A 166 -7.22 -13.90 -12.84
N LEU A 167 -6.50 -15.01 -12.58
CA LEU A 167 -5.08 -15.00 -12.25
C LEU A 167 -4.24 -15.08 -13.53
N ASN A 168 -4.06 -13.94 -14.17
CA ASN A 168 -3.31 -13.79 -15.43
C ASN A 168 -2.27 -12.66 -15.32
N ASP A 169 -1.55 -12.37 -16.39
CA ASP A 169 -0.50 -11.36 -16.39
C ASP A 169 -1.03 -9.93 -16.23
N GLU A 170 -2.27 -9.66 -16.61
CA GLU A 170 -2.88 -8.33 -16.48
C GLU A 170 -3.27 -7.97 -15.02
N THR A 171 -3.53 -8.98 -14.20
CA THR A 171 -3.88 -8.85 -12.79
C THR A 171 -2.69 -9.11 -11.87
N CYS A 172 -1.57 -9.61 -12.41
CA CYS A 172 -0.36 -9.95 -11.67
C CYS A 172 0.41 -8.67 -11.33
N ILE A 173 0.57 -8.38 -10.04
CA ILE A 173 1.32 -7.23 -9.53
C ILE A 173 2.72 -7.59 -9.04
N TYR A 174 2.97 -8.88 -8.81
CA TYR A 174 4.29 -9.40 -8.48
C TYR A 174 4.43 -10.82 -8.99
N ARG A 175 5.56 -11.11 -9.60
CA ARG A 175 5.98 -12.47 -9.95
C ARG A 175 7.46 -12.61 -9.69
N ARG A 176 7.83 -13.66 -8.97
CA ARG A 176 9.22 -14.01 -8.80
C ARG A 176 9.79 -14.48 -10.12
N ASN A 177 10.85 -13.83 -10.57
CA ASN A 177 11.62 -14.34 -11.71
C ASN A 177 12.25 -15.66 -11.27
N SER A 178 11.82 -16.76 -11.86
CA SER A 178 12.54 -18.02 -11.76
C SER A 178 13.84 -17.85 -12.54
N SER A 179 14.90 -17.44 -11.84
CA SER A 179 16.24 -17.58 -12.40
C SER A 179 16.44 -19.07 -12.62
N VAL A 180 16.33 -19.48 -13.88
CA VAL A 180 16.71 -20.84 -14.31
C VAL A 180 18.21 -20.95 -13.98
N GLN A 181 18.53 -21.75 -12.97
CA GLN A 181 19.88 -22.27 -12.77
C GLN A 181 20.14 -23.38 -13.77
#